data_325d2a62b1cd5929127f4ab6ab556d3d
#
_entry.id   325d2a62b1cd5929127f4ab6ab556d3d
#
_cell.length_a   1.000
_cell.length_b   1.000
_cell.length_c   1.000
_cell.angle_alpha   90.00
_cell.angle_beta   90.00
_cell.angle_gamma   90.00
#
_symmetry.space_group_name_H-M   'P 1'
#
loop_
_entity.id
_entity.type
_entity.pdbx_description
1 polymer ?
#
loop_
_entity_poly.entity_id
_entity_poly.type
_entity_poly.pdbx_seq_one_letter_code
_entity_poly.pdbx_strand_id
1 'polypeptide(L)'
;SSHPDLFWGVRGGGGNLGVVTRFDFVAHPLAGLVHASITLNAAGGLPTLVRAFRDVMRTAPRELNGSLVRTPAMGPEMPSRTMIELAWAGTDEAAAQAALAPVLALPQAVSSEVAPIDYPNLLQEPPTPPPGMQMPTIVDENGWFESLGDEVIDALVAAADAAGAQMLMVRWLGGAFSDVDPDATAIAFRSAEAFIVTAAFVAPDAPESEAARVKGVLAPFVEHALGTYGNFRNSVAPGLSERLYPPHTLARLRALKREWDPDNLFCRNHNVVPLA
;
A
#
# COMPACT_ATOMS: atom_id res chain seq x y z
N SER A 1 -17.31 23.39 5.51
CA SER A 1 -16.34 23.75 4.47
C SER A 1 -16.93 24.84 3.56
N SER A 2 -16.15 25.87 3.23
CA SER A 2 -16.55 26.92 2.28
C SER A 2 -16.53 26.44 0.82
N HIS A 3 -15.73 25.41 0.53
CA HIS A 3 -15.55 24.80 -0.79
C HIS A 3 -15.61 23.27 -0.67
N PRO A 4 -16.81 22.68 -0.60
CA PRO A 4 -16.96 21.24 -0.34
C PRO A 4 -16.38 20.38 -1.46
N ASP A 5 -16.50 20.79 -2.71
CA ASP A 5 -15.97 20.05 -3.86
C ASP A 5 -14.44 20.10 -3.91
N LEU A 6 -13.82 21.24 -3.63
CA LEU A 6 -12.37 21.32 -3.47
C LEU A 6 -11.90 20.45 -2.32
N PHE A 7 -12.60 20.48 -1.17
CA PHE A 7 -12.30 19.64 -0.02
C PHE A 7 -12.46 18.14 -0.32
N TRP A 8 -13.41 17.76 -1.18
CA TRP A 8 -13.52 16.42 -1.72
C TRP A 8 -12.28 16.05 -2.55
N GLY A 9 -11.89 16.94 -3.48
CA GLY A 9 -10.80 16.70 -4.42
C GLY A 9 -9.42 16.56 -3.75
N VAL A 10 -9.08 17.40 -2.76
CA VAL A 10 -7.79 17.32 -2.05
C VAL A 10 -7.65 16.07 -1.18
N ARG A 11 -8.76 15.38 -0.86
CA ARG A 11 -8.76 14.12 -0.14
C ARG A 11 -8.66 12.93 -1.09
N GLY A 12 -7.56 12.81 -1.81
CA GLY A 12 -7.26 11.70 -2.72
C GLY A 12 -6.83 12.14 -4.12
N GLY A 13 -7.11 13.38 -4.54
CA GLY A 13 -6.73 13.89 -5.86
C GLY A 13 -5.23 14.21 -6.03
N GLY A 14 -4.40 13.91 -5.03
CA GLY A 14 -2.96 14.20 -5.10
C GLY A 14 -2.65 15.70 -5.08
N GLY A 15 -1.48 16.06 -5.61
CA GLY A 15 -0.99 17.45 -5.66
C GLY A 15 -1.57 18.30 -6.80
N ASN A 16 -2.74 17.94 -7.34
CA ASN A 16 -3.28 18.55 -8.56
C ASN A 16 -4.00 19.89 -8.36
N LEU A 17 -4.41 20.21 -7.13
CA LEU A 17 -5.32 21.33 -6.86
C LEU A 17 -4.68 22.45 -6.04
N GLY A 18 -3.41 22.30 -5.64
CA GLY A 18 -2.71 23.31 -4.86
C GLY A 18 -1.81 22.76 -3.78
N VAL A 19 -1.35 23.64 -2.89
CA VAL A 19 -0.53 23.34 -1.72
C VAL A 19 -1.36 23.52 -0.46
N VAL A 20 -1.46 22.46 0.34
CA VAL A 20 -2.14 22.49 1.64
C VAL A 20 -1.16 22.99 2.69
N THR A 21 -1.47 24.12 3.33
CA THR A 21 -0.59 24.74 4.35
C THR A 21 -1.00 24.42 5.79
N ARG A 22 -2.19 23.86 5.97
CA ARG A 22 -2.69 23.47 7.30
C ARG A 22 -3.65 22.28 7.18
N PHE A 23 -3.50 21.33 8.10
CA PHE A 23 -4.39 20.21 8.29
C PHE A 23 -5.04 20.28 9.67
N ASP A 24 -6.36 20.20 9.71
CA ASP A 24 -7.12 20.02 10.94
C ASP A 24 -7.78 18.64 10.92
N PHE A 25 -7.44 17.80 11.91
CA PHE A 25 -7.93 16.44 12.03
C PHE A 25 -8.87 16.29 13.21
N VAL A 26 -9.87 15.44 13.06
CA VAL A 26 -10.64 14.91 14.19
C VAL A 26 -9.89 13.69 14.72
N ALA A 27 -9.35 13.79 15.92
CA ALA A 27 -8.71 12.65 16.57
C ALA A 27 -9.77 11.66 17.06
N HIS A 28 -9.58 10.39 16.75
CA HIS A 28 -10.41 9.31 17.28
C HIS A 28 -9.78 8.76 18.57
N PRO A 29 -10.59 8.46 19.59
CA PRO A 29 -10.05 7.85 20.81
C PRO A 29 -9.52 6.45 20.50
N LEU A 30 -8.29 6.18 20.90
CA LEU A 30 -7.66 4.88 20.87
C LEU A 30 -7.32 4.50 22.31
N ALA A 31 -8.08 3.57 22.87
CA ALA A 31 -7.96 3.22 24.29
C ALA A 31 -6.68 2.40 24.58
N GLY A 32 -6.19 1.66 23.60
CA GLY A 32 -4.97 0.87 23.68
C GLY A 32 -4.64 0.24 22.34
N LEU A 33 -3.42 -0.23 22.21
CA LEU A 33 -2.92 -0.88 21.00
C LEU A 33 -2.00 -2.03 21.38
N VAL A 34 -2.21 -3.19 20.75
CA VAL A 34 -1.28 -4.32 20.81
C VAL A 34 -0.70 -4.53 19.42
N HIS A 35 0.62 -4.50 19.31
CA HIS A 35 1.36 -4.80 18.10
C HIS A 35 1.85 -6.24 18.13
N ALA A 36 1.77 -6.91 16.97
CA ALA A 36 2.33 -8.24 16.78
C ALA A 36 3.15 -8.27 15.50
N SER A 37 4.42 -8.65 15.63
CA SER A 37 5.33 -8.92 14.52
C SER A 37 5.65 -10.41 14.48
N ILE A 38 5.30 -11.08 13.38
CA ILE A 38 5.45 -12.52 13.21
C ILE A 38 6.38 -12.78 12.03
N THR A 39 7.57 -13.32 12.30
CA THR A 39 8.49 -13.74 11.24
C THR A 39 8.04 -15.07 10.67
N LEU A 40 8.03 -15.18 9.34
CA LEU A 40 7.59 -16.36 8.62
C LEU A 40 8.76 -17.08 7.94
N ASN A 41 8.70 -18.41 7.95
CA ASN A 41 9.53 -19.24 7.11
C ASN A 41 8.96 -19.27 5.68
N ALA A 42 9.82 -19.01 4.69
CA ALA A 42 9.43 -19.03 3.27
C ALA A 42 9.25 -20.46 2.69
N ALA A 43 9.34 -21.51 3.53
CA ALA A 43 9.05 -22.87 3.09
C ALA A 43 7.61 -22.96 2.51
N GLY A 44 7.47 -23.53 1.32
CA GLY A 44 6.21 -23.58 0.58
C GLY A 44 5.97 -22.39 -0.35
N GLY A 45 6.89 -21.42 -0.35
CA GLY A 45 6.87 -20.28 -1.24
C GLY A 45 5.93 -19.14 -0.79
N LEU A 46 6.14 -17.98 -1.36
CA LEU A 46 5.39 -16.77 -1.04
C LEU A 46 3.87 -16.90 -1.32
N PRO A 47 3.39 -17.61 -2.36
CA PRO A 47 1.95 -17.80 -2.56
C PRO A 47 1.27 -18.46 -1.36
N THR A 48 1.91 -19.45 -0.73
CA THR A 48 1.39 -20.12 0.47
C THR A 48 1.25 -19.14 1.64
N LEU A 49 2.23 -18.26 1.83
CA LEU A 49 2.20 -17.25 2.89
C LEU A 49 1.10 -16.21 2.66
N VAL A 50 0.95 -15.74 1.43
CA VAL A 50 -0.10 -14.76 1.08
C VAL A 50 -1.50 -15.36 1.26
N ARG A 51 -1.71 -16.63 0.87
CA ARG A 51 -2.98 -17.34 1.09
C ARG A 51 -3.27 -17.48 2.58
N ALA A 52 -2.30 -17.93 3.36
CA ALA A 52 -2.46 -18.10 4.81
C ALA A 52 -2.82 -16.76 5.49
N PHE A 53 -2.14 -15.67 5.13
CA PHE A 53 -2.45 -14.33 5.62
C PHE A 53 -3.87 -13.90 5.24
N ARG A 54 -4.23 -14.00 3.95
CA ARG A 54 -5.57 -13.68 3.44
C ARG A 54 -6.67 -14.43 4.20
N ASP A 55 -6.50 -15.75 4.37
CA ASP A 55 -7.54 -16.60 4.96
C ASP A 55 -7.78 -16.25 6.42
N VAL A 56 -6.72 -15.90 7.17
CA VAL A 56 -6.87 -15.40 8.53
C VAL A 56 -7.53 -14.02 8.53
N MET A 57 -7.07 -13.10 7.69
CA MET A 57 -7.59 -11.74 7.70
C MET A 57 -9.05 -11.64 7.25
N ARG A 58 -9.54 -12.56 6.41
CA ARG A 58 -10.96 -12.63 6.03
C ARG A 58 -11.90 -12.93 7.20
N THR A 59 -11.40 -13.58 8.23
CA THR A 59 -12.17 -13.93 9.44
C THR A 59 -11.79 -13.09 10.64
N ALA A 60 -10.81 -12.21 10.49
CA ALA A 60 -10.33 -11.36 11.57
C ALA A 60 -11.40 -10.34 12.02
N PRO A 61 -11.48 -10.05 13.31
CA PRO A 61 -12.36 -9.00 13.81
C PRO A 61 -11.87 -7.62 13.33
N ARG A 62 -12.79 -6.66 13.31
CA ARG A 62 -12.57 -5.30 12.79
C ARG A 62 -11.41 -4.56 13.46
N GLU A 63 -11.17 -4.85 14.72
CA GLU A 63 -10.11 -4.25 15.54
C GLU A 63 -8.71 -4.71 15.13
N LEU A 64 -8.59 -5.82 14.39
CA LEU A 64 -7.33 -6.37 13.91
C LEU A 64 -7.07 -5.90 12.48
N ASN A 65 -5.97 -5.21 12.28
CA ASN A 65 -5.51 -4.80 10.95
C ASN A 65 -4.02 -5.10 10.77
N GLY A 66 -3.56 -5.23 9.52
CA GLY A 66 -2.14 -5.42 9.28
C GLY A 66 -1.75 -5.71 7.85
N SER A 67 -0.50 -6.15 7.72
CA SER A 67 0.12 -6.39 6.43
C SER A 67 1.03 -7.62 6.49
N LEU A 68 1.10 -8.36 5.39
CA LEU A 68 2.22 -9.26 5.11
C LEU A 68 3.26 -8.46 4.34
N VAL A 69 4.52 -8.51 4.81
CA VAL A 69 5.62 -7.74 4.23
C VAL A 69 6.82 -8.65 3.98
N ARG A 70 7.33 -8.62 2.75
CA ARG A 70 8.68 -9.12 2.42
C ARG A 70 9.60 -7.92 2.26
N THR A 71 10.66 -7.87 3.05
CA THR A 71 11.67 -6.83 2.99
C THR A 71 12.89 -7.29 2.20
N PRO A 72 13.60 -6.37 1.50
CA PRO A 72 14.86 -6.69 0.84
C PRO A 72 15.95 -7.03 1.87
N ALA A 73 16.98 -7.74 1.41
CA ALA A 73 18.23 -7.81 2.15
C ALA A 73 18.95 -6.45 2.05
N MET A 74 19.40 -5.93 3.19
CA MET A 74 20.15 -4.67 3.30
C MET A 74 21.60 -4.90 3.77
N GLY A 75 22.12 -6.10 3.54
CA GLY A 75 23.46 -6.53 3.91
C GLY A 75 23.45 -7.85 4.67
N PRO A 76 24.65 -8.38 5.03
CA PRO A 76 24.77 -9.67 5.72
C PRO A 76 24.03 -9.73 7.06
N GLU A 77 24.00 -8.62 7.79
CA GLU A 77 23.33 -8.52 9.10
C GLU A 77 21.82 -8.30 9.00
N MET A 78 21.33 -7.93 7.81
CA MET A 78 19.91 -7.68 7.56
C MET A 78 19.46 -8.48 6.33
N PRO A 79 19.29 -9.80 6.45
CA PRO A 79 18.80 -10.63 5.35
C PRO A 79 17.34 -10.29 5.00
N SER A 80 16.93 -10.67 3.79
CA SER A 80 15.51 -10.60 3.41
C SER A 80 14.64 -11.38 4.39
N ARG A 81 13.51 -10.79 4.79
CA ARG A 81 12.56 -11.41 5.73
C ARG A 81 11.15 -11.29 5.18
N THR A 82 10.33 -12.27 5.50
CA THR A 82 8.88 -12.20 5.31
C THR A 82 8.23 -12.21 6.69
N MET A 83 7.38 -11.23 6.93
CA MET A 83 6.78 -10.98 8.24
C MET A 83 5.29 -10.64 8.06
N ILE A 84 4.50 -10.93 9.09
CA ILE A 84 3.16 -10.37 9.26
C ILE A 84 3.23 -9.35 10.39
N GLU A 85 2.82 -8.13 10.09
CA GLU A 85 2.74 -7.02 11.04
C GLU A 85 1.27 -6.72 11.30
N LEU A 86 0.83 -6.87 12.55
CA LEU A 86 -0.55 -6.69 12.96
C LEU A 86 -0.66 -5.66 14.08
N ALA A 87 -1.77 -4.94 14.08
CA ALA A 87 -2.16 -4.03 15.15
C ALA A 87 -3.59 -4.35 15.58
N TRP A 88 -3.77 -4.58 16.87
CA TRP A 88 -5.05 -4.72 17.53
C TRP A 88 -5.41 -3.42 18.24
N ALA A 89 -6.55 -2.83 17.90
CA ALA A 89 -7.03 -1.59 18.51
C ALA A 89 -7.99 -1.88 19.68
N GLY A 90 -7.47 -1.83 20.90
CA GLY A 90 -8.26 -2.08 22.12
C GLY A 90 -7.38 -2.35 23.33
N THR A 91 -8.05 -2.46 24.51
CA THR A 91 -7.41 -2.74 25.81
C THR A 91 -7.72 -4.14 26.34
N ASP A 92 -8.61 -4.88 25.69
CA ASP A 92 -8.94 -6.25 26.08
C ASP A 92 -7.87 -7.21 25.61
N GLU A 93 -6.98 -7.59 26.51
CA GLU A 93 -5.87 -8.50 26.21
C GLU A 93 -6.35 -9.90 25.80
N ALA A 94 -7.45 -10.38 26.37
CA ALA A 94 -7.98 -11.69 26.01
C ALA A 94 -8.56 -11.69 24.60
N ALA A 95 -9.26 -10.61 24.20
CA ALA A 95 -9.75 -10.42 22.85
C ALA A 95 -8.59 -10.25 21.85
N ALA A 96 -7.54 -9.50 22.22
CA ALA A 96 -6.34 -9.36 21.41
C ALA A 96 -5.65 -10.72 21.16
N GLN A 97 -5.45 -11.50 22.22
CA GLN A 97 -4.88 -12.85 22.13
C GLN A 97 -5.73 -13.78 21.26
N ALA A 98 -7.05 -13.76 21.42
CA ALA A 98 -7.97 -14.56 20.62
C ALA A 98 -7.91 -14.17 19.13
N ALA A 99 -7.83 -12.87 18.82
CA ALA A 99 -7.72 -12.36 17.45
C ALA A 99 -6.38 -12.69 16.79
N LEU A 100 -5.29 -12.68 17.56
CA LEU A 100 -3.94 -12.99 17.07
C LEU A 100 -3.67 -14.50 16.97
N ALA A 101 -4.37 -15.33 17.75
CA ALA A 101 -4.12 -16.78 17.83
C ALA A 101 -4.09 -17.48 16.44
N PRO A 102 -4.99 -17.20 15.47
CA PRO A 102 -4.95 -17.84 14.17
C PRO A 102 -3.66 -17.56 13.39
N VAL A 103 -3.10 -16.33 13.50
CA VAL A 103 -1.84 -15.96 12.83
C VAL A 103 -0.65 -16.57 13.54
N LEU A 104 -0.64 -16.53 14.87
CA LEU A 104 0.42 -17.12 15.68
C LEU A 104 0.51 -18.65 15.53
N ALA A 105 -0.60 -19.31 15.20
CA ALA A 105 -0.70 -20.74 14.96
C ALA A 105 -0.34 -21.16 13.53
N LEU A 106 0.01 -20.22 12.63
CA LEU A 106 0.40 -20.56 11.27
C LEU A 106 1.63 -21.49 11.29
N PRO A 107 1.62 -22.61 10.53
CA PRO A 107 2.77 -23.52 10.47
C PRO A 107 4.06 -22.85 9.99
N GLN A 108 3.95 -21.73 9.30
CA GLN A 108 5.08 -20.95 8.79
C GLN A 108 5.65 -19.96 9.80
N ALA A 109 4.97 -19.69 10.91
CA ALA A 109 5.46 -18.79 11.95
C ALA A 109 6.68 -19.40 12.65
N VAL A 110 7.82 -18.70 12.65
CA VAL A 110 9.07 -19.15 13.30
C VAL A 110 9.40 -18.37 14.56
N SER A 111 8.97 -17.12 14.63
CA SER A 111 9.08 -16.30 15.84
C SER A 111 8.02 -15.24 15.84
N SER A 112 7.64 -14.77 17.01
CA SER A 112 6.69 -13.67 17.18
C SER A 112 7.06 -12.80 18.37
N GLU A 113 6.81 -11.51 18.22
CA GLU A 113 6.84 -10.51 19.28
C GLU A 113 5.45 -9.90 19.37
N VAL A 114 4.85 -9.97 20.55
CA VAL A 114 3.52 -9.40 20.82
C VAL A 114 3.62 -8.54 22.06
N ALA A 115 3.33 -7.25 21.93
CA ALA A 115 3.41 -6.32 23.05
C ALA A 115 2.41 -5.16 22.91
N PRO A 116 1.94 -4.59 24.03
CA PRO A 116 1.32 -3.28 24.02
C PRO A 116 2.30 -2.24 23.46
N ILE A 117 1.80 -1.29 22.68
CA ILE A 117 2.60 -0.24 22.07
C ILE A 117 1.83 1.07 22.06
N ASP A 118 2.53 2.18 22.24
CA ASP A 118 1.94 3.49 21.98
C ASP A 118 1.88 3.77 20.49
N TYR A 119 0.79 4.37 20.02
CA TYR A 119 0.57 4.63 18.60
C TYR A 119 1.73 5.31 17.87
N PRO A 120 2.43 6.33 18.43
CA PRO A 120 3.60 6.94 17.77
C PRO A 120 4.73 5.94 17.49
N ASN A 121 4.87 4.91 18.30
CA ASN A 121 5.93 3.91 18.15
C ASN A 121 5.67 2.90 17.01
N LEU A 122 4.46 2.87 16.45
CA LEU A 122 4.19 2.17 15.19
C LEU A 122 4.80 2.88 13.97
N LEU A 123 5.04 4.19 14.09
CA LEU A 123 5.57 5.03 13.03
C LEU A 123 7.09 5.00 13.09
N GLN A 124 7.70 4.00 12.48
CA GLN A 124 9.15 3.90 12.41
C GLN A 124 9.67 4.77 11.25
N GLU A 125 10.62 5.64 11.55
CA GLU A 125 11.34 6.35 10.50
C GLU A 125 12.28 5.38 9.77
N PRO A 126 12.33 5.43 8.43
CA PRO A 126 13.29 4.62 7.69
C PRO A 126 14.72 5.05 8.08
N PRO A 127 15.65 4.10 8.19
CA PRO A 127 17.03 4.42 8.52
C PRO A 127 17.62 5.38 7.48
N THR A 128 18.33 6.39 7.95
CA THR A 128 19.05 7.32 7.08
C THR A 128 20.20 6.58 6.39
N PRO A 129 20.25 6.57 5.05
CA PRO A 129 21.33 5.93 4.33
C PRO A 129 22.69 6.52 4.73
N PRO A 130 23.75 5.70 4.80
CA PRO A 130 25.10 6.21 5.06
C PRO A 130 25.51 7.26 4.02
N PRO A 131 26.30 8.29 4.41
CA PRO A 131 26.83 9.28 3.48
C PRO A 131 27.58 8.62 2.32
N GLY A 132 27.27 9.02 1.08
CA GLY A 132 27.89 8.48 -0.13
C GLY A 132 27.30 7.16 -0.64
N MET A 133 26.30 6.59 0.02
CA MET A 133 25.58 5.44 -0.50
C MET A 133 24.77 5.85 -1.71
N GLN A 134 25.04 5.20 -2.85
CA GLN A 134 24.19 5.35 -4.02
C GLN A 134 22.91 4.51 -3.82
N MET A 135 21.78 5.20 -3.91
CA MET A 135 20.48 4.52 -3.78
C MET A 135 20.14 3.78 -5.07
N PRO A 136 19.60 2.56 -5.00
CA PRO A 136 19.13 1.86 -6.17
C PRO A 136 17.95 2.60 -6.83
N THR A 137 17.78 2.38 -8.11
CA THR A 137 16.54 2.75 -8.79
C THR A 137 15.44 1.79 -8.37
N ILE A 138 14.38 2.34 -7.79
CA ILE A 138 13.22 1.55 -7.36
C ILE A 138 12.24 1.46 -8.53
N VAL A 139 12.00 0.25 -9.01
CA VAL A 139 10.97 -0.04 -10.01
C VAL A 139 9.81 -0.70 -9.29
N ASP A 140 8.73 0.04 -9.14
CA ASP A 140 7.56 -0.38 -8.38
C ASP A 140 6.34 -0.61 -9.26
N GLU A 141 5.46 -1.48 -8.80
CA GLU A 141 4.06 -1.59 -9.18
C GLU A 141 3.18 -1.78 -7.96
N ASN A 142 1.95 -1.27 -8.05
CA ASN A 142 0.98 -1.40 -6.97
C ASN A 142 -0.45 -1.45 -7.51
N GLY A 143 -1.36 -1.99 -6.72
CA GLY A 143 -2.76 -2.08 -7.10
C GLY A 143 -3.71 -2.25 -5.93
N TRP A 144 -4.95 -1.84 -6.18
CA TRP A 144 -6.11 -2.14 -5.36
C TRP A 144 -6.76 -3.40 -5.89
N PHE A 145 -6.94 -4.41 -5.06
CA PHE A 145 -7.51 -5.70 -5.44
C PHE A 145 -8.83 -5.92 -4.73
N GLU A 146 -9.89 -6.12 -5.52
CA GLU A 146 -11.24 -6.36 -4.98
C GLU A 146 -11.32 -7.68 -4.23
N SER A 147 -10.59 -8.69 -4.72
CA SER A 147 -10.47 -9.99 -4.06
C SER A 147 -9.12 -10.63 -4.35
N LEU A 148 -8.52 -11.22 -3.33
CA LEU A 148 -7.30 -12.02 -3.44
C LEU A 148 -7.64 -13.49 -3.69
N GLY A 149 -8.19 -13.80 -4.86
CA GLY A 149 -8.34 -15.18 -5.33
C GLY A 149 -6.99 -15.88 -5.51
N ASP A 150 -6.98 -17.21 -5.53
CA ASP A 150 -5.73 -17.98 -5.66
C ASP A 150 -4.99 -17.69 -6.96
N GLU A 151 -5.72 -17.54 -8.08
CA GLU A 151 -5.15 -17.17 -9.38
C GLU A 151 -4.49 -15.78 -9.34
N VAL A 152 -5.12 -14.83 -8.67
CA VAL A 152 -4.56 -13.49 -8.48
C VAL A 152 -3.25 -13.56 -7.69
N ILE A 153 -3.24 -14.30 -6.59
CA ILE A 153 -2.03 -14.48 -5.75
C ILE A 153 -0.90 -15.11 -6.57
N ASP A 154 -1.20 -16.16 -7.35
CA ASP A 154 -0.20 -16.84 -8.18
C ASP A 154 0.35 -15.90 -9.26
N ALA A 155 -0.50 -15.14 -9.94
CA ALA A 155 -0.08 -14.18 -10.95
C ALA A 155 0.79 -13.05 -10.35
N LEU A 156 0.40 -12.52 -9.18
CA LEU A 156 1.16 -11.48 -8.47
C LEU A 156 2.55 -11.95 -8.06
N VAL A 157 2.64 -13.14 -7.47
CA VAL A 157 3.91 -13.68 -7.02
C VAL A 157 4.79 -14.07 -8.20
N ALA A 158 4.22 -14.67 -9.25
CA ALA A 158 4.97 -15.00 -10.46
C ALA A 158 5.58 -13.75 -11.12
N ALA A 159 4.82 -12.66 -11.23
CA ALA A 159 5.32 -11.40 -11.77
C ALA A 159 6.43 -10.80 -10.87
N ALA A 160 6.26 -10.81 -9.55
CA ALA A 160 7.25 -10.33 -8.61
C ALA A 160 8.55 -11.13 -8.67
N ASP A 161 8.45 -12.47 -8.72
CA ASP A 161 9.63 -13.35 -8.78
C ASP A 161 10.35 -13.21 -10.13
N ALA A 162 9.63 -13.14 -11.24
CA ALA A 162 10.20 -12.93 -12.58
C ALA A 162 10.91 -11.57 -12.72
N ALA A 163 10.42 -10.55 -12.02
CA ALA A 163 11.04 -9.24 -11.94
C ALA A 163 12.25 -9.20 -11.00
N GLY A 164 12.48 -10.24 -10.19
CA GLY A 164 13.45 -10.22 -9.10
C GLY A 164 13.09 -9.22 -8.01
N ALA A 165 11.78 -9.02 -7.75
CA ALA A 165 11.31 -8.07 -6.74
C ALA A 165 11.76 -8.49 -5.34
N GLN A 166 12.42 -7.58 -4.66
CA GLN A 166 12.92 -7.79 -3.30
C GLN A 166 11.91 -7.35 -2.24
N MET A 167 10.95 -6.49 -2.59
CA MET A 167 9.89 -6.01 -1.70
C MET A 167 8.52 -6.47 -2.19
N LEU A 168 7.72 -6.95 -1.26
CA LEU A 168 6.28 -7.16 -1.43
C LEU A 168 5.59 -6.74 -0.14
N MET A 169 4.51 -5.96 -0.26
CA MET A 169 3.62 -5.63 0.84
C MET A 169 2.18 -5.94 0.43
N VAL A 170 1.52 -6.80 1.19
CA VAL A 170 0.09 -7.07 1.08
C VAL A 170 -0.58 -6.44 2.28
N ARG A 171 -1.19 -5.29 2.11
CA ARG A 171 -1.92 -4.58 3.16
C ARG A 171 -3.38 -4.99 3.11
N TRP A 172 -3.87 -5.54 4.21
CA TRP A 172 -5.28 -5.83 4.36
C TRP A 172 -6.08 -4.55 4.51
N LEU A 173 -7.21 -4.48 3.84
CA LEU A 173 -8.13 -3.35 3.89
C LEU A 173 -9.44 -3.80 4.55
N GLY A 174 -10.30 -2.86 4.84
CA GLY A 174 -11.57 -3.11 5.51
C GLY A 174 -11.81 -2.09 6.62
N GLY A 175 -12.74 -2.39 7.52
CA GLY A 175 -13.09 -1.51 8.61
C GLY A 175 -13.41 -0.10 8.14
N ALA A 176 -12.83 0.91 8.77
CA ALA A 176 -13.07 2.31 8.46
C ALA A 176 -12.71 2.72 7.01
N PHE A 177 -11.80 1.99 6.35
CA PHE A 177 -11.48 2.26 4.95
C PHE A 177 -12.68 1.94 4.04
N SER A 178 -13.31 0.79 4.25
CA SER A 178 -14.43 0.32 3.41
C SER A 178 -15.79 0.90 3.82
N ASP A 179 -15.92 1.43 5.05
CA ASP A 179 -17.15 2.07 5.53
C ASP A 179 -17.38 3.45 4.93
N VAL A 180 -16.33 4.09 4.43
CA VAL A 180 -16.45 5.41 3.80
C VAL A 180 -17.13 5.25 2.45
N ASP A 181 -18.19 6.05 2.24
CA ASP A 181 -18.86 6.12 0.94
C ASP A 181 -17.83 6.37 -0.18
N PRO A 182 -17.85 5.58 -1.26
CA PRO A 182 -16.90 5.71 -2.36
C PRO A 182 -16.82 7.12 -2.96
N ASP A 183 -17.92 7.89 -2.90
CA ASP A 183 -18.02 9.24 -3.43
C ASP A 183 -17.71 10.34 -2.40
N ALA A 184 -17.47 9.98 -1.14
CA ALA A 184 -17.16 10.95 -0.08
C ALA A 184 -15.80 11.65 -0.22
N THR A 185 -14.88 11.07 -0.97
CA THR A 185 -13.52 11.58 -1.22
C THR A 185 -13.05 11.19 -2.62
N ALA A 186 -11.97 11.79 -3.10
CA ALA A 186 -11.34 11.37 -4.35
C ALA A 186 -10.47 10.09 -4.21
N ILE A 187 -10.37 9.50 -3.02
CA ILE A 187 -9.80 8.16 -2.87
C ILE A 187 -10.79 7.15 -3.41
N ALA A 188 -10.37 6.47 -4.47
CA ALA A 188 -11.16 5.46 -5.16
C ALA A 188 -11.00 4.07 -4.53
N PHE A 189 -11.75 3.10 -5.08
CA PHE A 189 -11.57 1.67 -4.81
C PHE A 189 -11.77 1.25 -3.36
N ARG A 190 -12.78 1.84 -2.69
CA ARG A 190 -13.15 1.55 -1.29
C ARG A 190 -13.63 0.10 -1.07
N SER A 191 -14.01 -0.60 -2.14
CA SER A 191 -14.38 -2.02 -2.11
C SER A 191 -13.19 -2.97 -2.09
N ALA A 192 -11.96 -2.47 -2.25
CA ALA A 192 -10.79 -3.33 -2.31
C ALA A 192 -10.58 -4.11 -0.99
N GLU A 193 -10.33 -5.42 -1.11
CA GLU A 193 -9.97 -6.32 -0.01
C GLU A 193 -8.53 -6.10 0.43
N ALA A 194 -7.64 -5.79 -0.53
CA ALA A 194 -6.23 -5.56 -0.27
C ALA A 194 -5.63 -4.49 -1.17
N PHE A 195 -4.62 -3.81 -0.63
CA PHE A 195 -3.69 -2.99 -1.40
C PHE A 195 -2.33 -3.66 -1.41
N ILE A 196 -1.77 -3.87 -2.61
CA ILE A 196 -0.51 -4.59 -2.77
C ILE A 196 0.50 -3.71 -3.49
N VAL A 197 1.72 -3.70 -2.95
CA VAL A 197 2.89 -3.03 -3.54
C VAL A 197 3.99 -4.05 -3.72
N THR A 198 4.66 -4.01 -4.86
CA THR A 198 5.90 -4.75 -5.10
C THR A 198 6.96 -3.83 -5.68
N ALA A 199 8.23 -4.09 -5.38
CA ALA A 199 9.33 -3.33 -5.93
C ALA A 199 10.57 -4.20 -6.16
N ALA A 200 11.25 -3.92 -7.27
CA ALA A 200 12.58 -4.39 -7.57
C ALA A 200 13.58 -3.23 -7.46
N PHE A 201 14.76 -3.51 -6.93
CA PHE A 201 15.84 -2.56 -6.77
C PHE A 201 16.89 -2.81 -7.85
N VAL A 202 16.97 -1.89 -8.80
CA VAL A 202 17.91 -1.93 -9.91
C VAL A 202 19.16 -1.15 -9.50
N ALA A 203 20.35 -1.69 -9.78
CA ALA A 203 21.61 -1.05 -9.42
C ALA A 203 21.69 0.38 -9.99
N PRO A 204 22.29 1.34 -9.26
CA PRO A 204 22.32 2.75 -9.66
C PRO A 204 23.03 2.99 -11.00
N ASP A 205 23.97 2.11 -11.33
CA ASP A 205 24.79 2.13 -12.56
C ASP A 205 24.25 1.22 -13.67
N ALA A 206 23.10 0.57 -13.44
CA ALA A 206 22.47 -0.27 -14.45
C ALA A 206 21.94 0.58 -15.61
N PRO A 207 21.96 0.06 -16.85
CA PRO A 207 21.40 0.76 -17.99
C PRO A 207 19.88 0.97 -17.83
N GLU A 208 19.35 2.08 -18.38
CA GLU A 208 17.91 2.38 -18.35
C GLU A 208 17.04 1.22 -18.89
N SER A 209 17.57 0.44 -19.83
CA SER A 209 16.91 -0.74 -20.38
C SER A 209 16.58 -1.79 -19.32
N GLU A 210 17.35 -1.86 -18.24
CA GLU A 210 17.09 -2.82 -17.14
C GLU A 210 15.86 -2.41 -16.34
N ALA A 211 15.74 -1.14 -15.97
CA ALA A 211 14.54 -0.63 -15.31
C ALA A 211 13.28 -0.79 -16.20
N ALA A 212 13.42 -0.54 -17.50
CA ALA A 212 12.34 -0.74 -18.46
C ALA A 212 11.95 -2.22 -18.58
N ARG A 213 12.93 -3.13 -18.61
CA ARG A 213 12.72 -4.59 -18.62
C ARG A 213 11.93 -5.02 -17.36
N VAL A 214 12.40 -4.63 -16.18
CA VAL A 214 11.76 -4.95 -14.90
C VAL A 214 10.32 -4.44 -14.87
N LYS A 215 10.10 -3.20 -15.33
CA LYS A 215 8.76 -2.63 -15.42
C LYS A 215 7.84 -3.43 -16.35
N GLY A 216 8.36 -3.86 -17.51
CA GLY A 216 7.61 -4.71 -18.44
C GLY A 216 7.23 -6.07 -17.82
N VAL A 217 8.12 -6.67 -17.04
CA VAL A 217 7.87 -7.93 -16.35
C VAL A 217 6.85 -7.76 -15.22
N LEU A 218 6.82 -6.60 -14.54
CA LEU A 218 5.83 -6.30 -13.51
C LEU A 218 4.45 -5.90 -14.07
N ALA A 219 4.33 -5.58 -15.35
CA ALA A 219 3.07 -5.12 -15.93
C ALA A 219 1.87 -6.06 -15.68
N PRO A 220 2.00 -7.41 -15.77
CA PRO A 220 0.90 -8.33 -15.45
C PRO A 220 0.39 -8.24 -14.00
N PHE A 221 1.22 -7.77 -13.07
CA PHE A 221 0.84 -7.58 -11.67
C PHE A 221 -0.46 -6.78 -11.50
N VAL A 222 -0.69 -5.82 -12.36
CA VAL A 222 -1.80 -4.89 -12.25
C VAL A 222 -3.00 -5.22 -13.16
N GLU A 223 -2.94 -6.31 -13.94
CA GLU A 223 -4.05 -6.73 -14.82
C GLU A 223 -5.31 -7.12 -14.04
N HIS A 224 -5.12 -7.64 -12.81
CA HIS A 224 -6.21 -8.01 -11.91
C HIS A 224 -6.60 -6.90 -10.93
N ALA A 225 -5.94 -5.73 -10.99
CA ALA A 225 -6.21 -4.63 -10.07
C ALA A 225 -7.35 -3.74 -10.57
N LEU A 226 -8.18 -3.26 -9.65
CA LEU A 226 -9.19 -2.23 -9.90
C LEU A 226 -8.55 -0.92 -10.40
N GLY A 227 -7.34 -0.66 -9.94
CA GLY A 227 -6.54 0.52 -10.27
C GLY A 227 -5.27 0.58 -9.44
N THR A 228 -4.56 1.71 -9.50
CA THR A 228 -3.30 1.93 -8.78
C THR A 228 -3.39 3.12 -7.82
N TYR A 229 -2.46 3.26 -6.89
CA TYR A 229 -2.38 4.36 -5.93
C TYR A 229 -1.14 5.21 -6.16
N GLY A 230 -1.34 6.49 -6.45
CA GLY A 230 -0.27 7.40 -6.85
C GLY A 230 0.82 7.61 -5.80
N ASN A 231 0.49 7.57 -4.49
CA ASN A 231 1.47 7.79 -3.44
C ASN A 231 2.52 6.66 -3.30
N PHE A 232 2.28 5.53 -3.95
CA PHE A 232 3.21 4.39 -4.01
C PHE A 232 3.71 4.16 -5.44
N ARG A 233 3.78 5.22 -6.26
CA ARG A 233 4.31 5.14 -7.63
C ARG A 233 5.41 6.15 -7.85
N ASN A 234 6.58 5.67 -8.21
CA ASN A 234 7.74 6.51 -8.55
C ASN A 234 7.78 6.88 -10.03
N SER A 235 6.97 6.22 -10.87
CA SER A 235 6.96 6.46 -12.31
C SER A 235 5.75 7.26 -12.76
N VAL A 236 5.96 8.17 -13.69
CA VAL A 236 4.91 8.91 -14.41
C VAL A 236 4.81 8.35 -15.83
N ALA A 237 3.60 8.02 -16.27
CA ALA A 237 3.37 7.50 -17.62
C ALA A 237 2.09 8.12 -18.21
N PRO A 238 2.00 8.27 -19.54
CA PRO A 238 0.74 8.62 -20.20
C PRO A 238 -0.36 7.62 -19.82
N GLY A 239 -1.59 8.11 -19.62
CA GLY A 239 -2.73 7.28 -19.26
C GLY A 239 -2.76 6.83 -17.79
N LEU A 240 -1.84 7.30 -16.95
CA LEU A 240 -1.80 6.88 -15.55
C LEU A 240 -3.00 7.41 -14.77
N SER A 241 -3.50 8.60 -15.06
CA SER A 241 -4.67 9.18 -14.39
C SER A 241 -5.92 8.29 -14.51
N GLU A 242 -6.09 7.62 -15.62
CA GLU A 242 -7.18 6.67 -15.88
C GLU A 242 -7.08 5.39 -15.05
N ARG A 243 -5.90 5.11 -14.52
CA ARG A 243 -5.66 3.99 -13.61
C ARG A 243 -5.70 4.38 -12.14
N LEU A 244 -5.42 5.64 -11.85
CA LEU A 244 -5.49 6.20 -10.49
C LEU A 244 -6.93 6.41 -10.04
N TYR A 245 -7.82 6.73 -10.98
CA TYR A 245 -9.19 7.13 -10.68
C TYR A 245 -10.20 6.44 -11.59
N PRO A 246 -11.34 5.95 -11.03
CA PRO A 246 -12.47 5.55 -11.86
C PRO A 246 -12.94 6.70 -12.75
N PRO A 247 -13.61 6.42 -13.89
CA PRO A 247 -13.98 7.44 -14.86
C PRO A 247 -14.78 8.63 -14.27
N HIS A 248 -15.72 8.35 -13.36
CA HIS A 248 -16.53 9.40 -12.71
C HIS A 248 -15.71 10.30 -11.78
N THR A 249 -14.81 9.69 -10.98
CA THR A 249 -13.88 10.41 -10.10
C THR A 249 -12.93 11.29 -10.91
N LEU A 250 -12.35 10.73 -11.99
CA LEU A 250 -11.44 11.46 -12.87
C LEU A 250 -12.15 12.64 -13.55
N ALA A 251 -13.38 12.45 -14.04
CA ALA A 251 -14.17 13.52 -14.64
C ALA A 251 -14.43 14.67 -13.65
N ARG A 252 -14.80 14.34 -12.40
CA ARG A 252 -14.98 15.33 -11.34
C ARG A 252 -13.69 16.05 -10.97
N LEU A 253 -12.56 15.33 -10.88
CA LEU A 253 -11.25 15.95 -10.65
C LEU A 253 -10.83 16.88 -11.78
N ARG A 254 -11.07 16.51 -13.04
CA ARG A 254 -10.80 17.36 -14.21
C ARG A 254 -11.64 18.63 -14.20
N ALA A 255 -12.92 18.56 -13.78
CA ALA A 255 -13.78 19.73 -13.62
C ALA A 255 -13.26 20.66 -12.52
N LEU A 256 -12.89 20.12 -11.36
CA LEU A 256 -12.26 20.88 -10.28
C LEU A 256 -10.94 21.51 -10.72
N LYS A 257 -10.14 20.77 -11.45
CA LYS A 257 -8.86 21.26 -11.98
C LYS A 257 -9.08 22.47 -12.90
N ARG A 258 -10.10 22.43 -13.77
CA ARG A 258 -10.47 23.56 -14.62
C ARG A 258 -10.88 24.79 -13.82
N GLU A 259 -11.58 24.60 -12.71
CA GLU A 259 -12.03 25.70 -11.85
C GLU A 259 -10.89 26.34 -11.05
N TRP A 260 -10.02 25.49 -10.45
CA TRP A 260 -9.04 25.95 -9.47
C TRP A 260 -7.62 26.10 -10.01
N ASP A 261 -7.29 25.44 -11.09
CA ASP A 261 -5.99 25.50 -11.76
C ASP A 261 -6.14 25.37 -13.29
N PRO A 262 -6.84 26.32 -13.93
CA PRO A 262 -7.12 26.26 -15.38
C PRO A 262 -5.85 26.26 -16.22
N ASP A 263 -4.79 26.91 -15.76
CA ASP A 263 -3.49 27.01 -16.44
C ASP A 263 -2.61 25.78 -16.19
N ASN A 264 -3.11 24.78 -15.42
CA ASN A 264 -2.40 23.56 -15.09
C ASN A 264 -1.00 23.79 -14.49
N LEU A 265 -0.90 24.71 -13.52
CA LEU A 265 0.36 25.03 -12.84
C LEU A 265 0.82 23.87 -11.96
N PHE A 266 -0.11 23.17 -11.29
CA PHE A 266 0.15 21.98 -10.48
C PHE A 266 0.11 20.72 -11.36
N CYS A 267 1.08 20.58 -12.24
CA CYS A 267 1.12 19.54 -13.29
C CYS A 267 2.21 18.46 -13.06
N ARG A 268 2.85 18.46 -11.90
CA ARG A 268 3.91 17.49 -11.60
C ARG A 268 3.33 16.16 -11.11
N ASN A 269 4.15 15.09 -11.19
CA ASN A 269 3.80 13.74 -10.81
C ASN A 269 2.60 13.18 -11.61
N HIS A 270 1.51 12.88 -10.94
CA HIS A 270 0.31 12.25 -11.52
C HIS A 270 -0.70 13.32 -11.95
N ASN A 271 -0.37 14.05 -13.00
CA ASN A 271 -1.17 15.19 -13.46
C ASN A 271 -2.58 14.78 -13.91
N VAL A 272 -3.57 15.44 -13.35
CA VAL A 272 -4.94 15.46 -13.84
C VAL A 272 -5.08 16.69 -14.76
N VAL A 273 -5.11 16.46 -16.07
CA VAL A 273 -5.24 17.55 -17.06
C VAL A 273 -6.65 18.16 -16.95
N PRO A 274 -6.77 19.50 -16.86
CA PRO A 274 -8.07 20.16 -16.79
C PRO A 274 -8.92 19.86 -18.04
N LEU A 275 -10.24 19.89 -17.89
CA LEU A 275 -11.13 19.83 -19.05
C LEU A 275 -10.90 21.05 -19.96
N ALA A 276 -10.99 20.83 -21.26
CA ALA A 276 -10.88 21.87 -22.28
C ALA A 276 -12.03 22.91 -22.16
#